data_1c826a98d74e6ee25c819db30dc26f91
#
_entry.id   1c826a98d74e6ee25c819db30dc26f91
#
_cell.length_a   1.000
_cell.length_b   1.000
_cell.length_c   1.000
_cell.angle_alpha   90.00
_cell.angle_beta   90.00
_cell.angle_gamma   90.00
#
_symmetry.space_group_name_H-M   'P 1'
#
loop_
_entity.id
_entity.type
_entity.pdbx_description
1 polymer ?
#
loop_
_entity_poly.entity_id
_entity_poly.type
_entity_poly.pdbx_seq_one_letter_code
_entity_poly.pdbx_strand_id
1 'polypeptide(L)'
;MQEFDDIRPYYDEEVSGVLGLLIRDSGLLNFIARWRFPRLHRLFPFLACLLVRGYLSNRFGGVSSIKEFQDMVYHFARKIVTETTDGFEYSGLEHLAHDKGYIFVSNHRDIAGDSMLLDYALYVSGFDTVRIAVGDNLVQVGFATDLMKLNKSFFIKRSAEGIKKIYAALLQSSRYMHKSLTEGQSIWIAQSEGRAKDGMDLTDPAIIKMFVLADRKANFSDVIRMLNIVPMAISYEYDPCDVTKAIELAA
;
A
#
# COMPACT_ATOMS: atom_id res chain seq x y z
N MET A 1 4.87 -0.15 -24.39
CA MET A 1 4.78 -0.01 -22.93
C MET A 1 3.90 1.20 -22.66
N GLN A 2 2.82 1.06 -21.91
CA GLN A 2 1.94 2.19 -21.57
C GLN A 2 2.65 3.11 -20.56
N GLU A 3 2.24 4.39 -20.49
CA GLU A 3 2.93 5.43 -19.70
C GLU A 3 3.18 5.07 -18.21
N PHE A 4 2.36 4.18 -17.61
CA PHE A 4 2.40 3.85 -16.19
C PHE A 4 2.68 2.38 -15.87
N ASP A 5 3.01 1.53 -16.86
CA ASP A 5 3.18 0.07 -16.64
C ASP A 5 4.23 -0.27 -15.59
N ASP A 6 5.23 0.57 -15.44
CA ASP A 6 6.34 0.41 -14.52
C ASP A 6 6.00 0.77 -13.07
N ILE A 7 4.95 1.60 -12.86
CA ILE A 7 4.57 2.06 -11.52
C ILE A 7 3.18 1.57 -11.06
N ARG A 8 2.27 1.28 -11.96
CA ARG A 8 0.86 0.95 -11.65
C ARG A 8 0.69 -0.37 -10.90
N PRO A 9 -0.43 -0.56 -10.17
CA PRO A 9 -0.89 -1.87 -9.72
C PRO A 9 -1.19 -2.80 -10.90
N TYR A 10 -1.45 -4.06 -10.60
CA TYR A 10 -1.96 -5.00 -11.59
C TYR A 10 -3.41 -4.72 -11.98
N TYR A 11 -3.79 -5.12 -13.19
CA TYR A 11 -5.17 -5.20 -13.66
C TYR A 11 -5.73 -6.61 -13.42
N ASP A 12 -7.04 -6.76 -13.49
CA ASP A 12 -7.72 -8.04 -13.25
C ASP A 12 -7.17 -9.17 -14.14
N GLU A 13 -6.87 -8.87 -15.40
CA GLU A 13 -6.35 -9.85 -16.37
C GLU A 13 -4.97 -10.41 -15.98
N GLU A 14 -4.22 -9.68 -15.15
CA GLU A 14 -2.88 -10.05 -14.71
C GLU A 14 -2.92 -10.93 -13.43
N VAL A 15 -4.01 -10.84 -12.63
CA VAL A 15 -4.10 -11.42 -11.27
C VAL A 15 -3.82 -12.91 -11.26
N SER A 16 -4.53 -13.70 -12.06
CA SER A 16 -4.37 -15.15 -12.08
C SER A 16 -2.95 -15.59 -12.45
N GLY A 17 -2.33 -14.89 -13.40
CA GLY A 17 -0.95 -15.14 -13.83
C GLY A 17 0.05 -14.87 -12.71
N VAL A 18 -0.07 -13.71 -12.06
CA VAL A 18 0.80 -13.28 -10.96
C VAL A 18 0.66 -14.20 -9.75
N LEU A 19 -0.57 -14.55 -9.35
CA LEU A 19 -0.81 -15.51 -8.27
C LEU A 19 -0.21 -16.88 -8.58
N GLY A 20 -0.31 -17.34 -9.83
CA GLY A 20 0.32 -18.59 -10.30
C GLY A 20 1.85 -18.56 -10.17
N LEU A 21 2.51 -17.42 -10.36
CA LEU A 21 3.95 -17.24 -10.13
C LEU A 21 4.27 -17.22 -8.63
N LEU A 22 3.51 -16.47 -7.84
CA LEU A 22 3.69 -16.36 -6.39
C LEU A 22 3.58 -17.71 -5.67
N ILE A 23 2.63 -18.57 -6.05
CA ILE A 23 2.46 -19.93 -5.51
C ILE A 23 3.71 -20.81 -5.75
N ARG A 24 4.55 -20.45 -6.72
CA ARG A 24 5.78 -21.16 -7.07
C ARG A 24 7.05 -20.44 -6.65
N ASP A 25 6.94 -19.21 -6.16
CA ASP A 25 8.09 -18.41 -5.76
C ASP A 25 8.76 -18.99 -4.51
N SER A 26 10.02 -19.40 -4.66
CA SER A 26 10.78 -20.05 -3.59
C SER A 26 11.04 -19.11 -2.41
N GLY A 27 11.20 -17.81 -2.64
CA GLY A 27 11.40 -16.80 -1.59
C GLY A 27 10.15 -16.67 -0.72
N LEU A 28 8.98 -16.52 -1.34
CA LEU A 28 7.69 -16.46 -0.64
C LEU A 28 7.40 -17.75 0.14
N LEU A 29 7.59 -18.91 -0.51
CA LEU A 29 7.35 -20.21 0.13
C LEU A 29 8.25 -20.42 1.36
N ASN A 30 9.54 -20.10 1.25
CA ASN A 30 10.48 -20.20 2.37
C ASN A 30 10.15 -19.18 3.48
N PHE A 31 9.80 -17.94 3.12
CA PHE A 31 9.41 -16.92 4.08
C PHE A 31 8.21 -17.38 4.92
N ILE A 32 7.12 -17.83 4.29
CA ILE A 32 5.93 -18.33 4.98
C ILE A 32 6.22 -19.61 5.77
N ALA A 33 6.98 -20.55 5.19
CA ALA A 33 7.31 -21.82 5.84
C ALA A 33 8.14 -21.61 7.11
N ARG A 34 9.10 -20.70 7.12
CA ARG A 34 9.88 -20.31 8.32
C ARG A 34 9.00 -19.72 9.41
N TRP A 35 8.07 -18.86 9.04
CA TRP A 35 7.19 -18.20 9.98
C TRP A 35 6.11 -19.16 10.54
N ARG A 36 5.48 -19.96 9.67
CA ARG A 36 4.32 -20.78 10.05
C ARG A 36 4.72 -22.16 10.62
N PHE A 37 5.82 -22.72 10.13
CA PHE A 37 6.29 -24.06 10.47
C PHE A 37 7.81 -24.08 10.79
N PRO A 38 8.29 -23.28 11.77
CA PRO A 38 9.73 -23.07 11.99
C PRO A 38 10.49 -24.36 12.27
N ARG A 39 9.93 -25.27 13.07
CA ARG A 39 10.55 -26.55 13.41
C ARG A 39 10.61 -27.49 12.19
N LEU A 40 9.50 -27.60 11.45
CA LEU A 40 9.43 -28.43 10.24
C LEU A 40 10.37 -27.88 9.15
N HIS A 41 10.38 -26.57 8.92
CA HIS A 41 11.27 -25.96 7.94
C HIS A 41 12.75 -26.19 8.28
N ARG A 42 13.12 -26.18 9.56
CA ARG A 42 14.50 -26.45 9.98
C ARG A 42 14.96 -27.88 9.67
N LEU A 43 14.07 -28.85 9.82
CA LEU A 43 14.39 -30.30 9.64
C LEU A 43 14.11 -30.76 8.19
N PHE A 44 13.02 -30.29 7.59
CA PHE A 44 12.54 -30.71 6.28
C PHE A 44 12.01 -29.51 5.48
N PRO A 45 12.91 -28.62 5.00
CA PRO A 45 12.49 -27.37 4.33
C PRO A 45 11.63 -27.60 3.09
N PHE A 46 11.95 -28.64 2.30
CA PHE A 46 11.16 -28.99 1.12
C PHE A 46 9.71 -29.35 1.47
N LEU A 47 9.51 -30.17 2.50
CA LEU A 47 8.17 -30.59 2.94
C LEU A 47 7.37 -29.38 3.48
N ALA A 48 8.01 -28.50 4.26
CA ALA A 48 7.38 -27.29 4.74
C ALA A 48 6.93 -26.37 3.58
N CYS A 49 7.79 -26.16 2.58
CA CYS A 49 7.44 -25.38 1.38
C CYS A 49 6.33 -26.05 0.56
N LEU A 50 6.31 -27.39 0.45
CA LEU A 50 5.25 -28.13 -0.24
C LEU A 50 3.88 -27.93 0.43
N LEU A 51 3.83 -27.98 1.77
CA LEU A 51 2.61 -27.69 2.53
C LEU A 51 2.12 -26.26 2.32
N VAL A 52 3.04 -25.28 2.38
CA VAL A 52 2.72 -23.87 2.10
C VAL A 52 2.19 -23.71 0.69
N ARG A 53 2.85 -24.31 -0.30
CA ARG A 53 2.40 -24.28 -1.69
C ARG A 53 0.99 -24.84 -1.86
N GLY A 54 0.70 -26.00 -1.25
CA GLY A 54 -0.65 -26.59 -1.26
C GLY A 54 -1.69 -25.67 -0.65
N TYR A 55 -1.37 -25.05 0.50
CA TYR A 55 -2.23 -24.06 1.15
C TYR A 55 -2.50 -22.85 0.25
N LEU A 56 -1.44 -22.23 -0.32
CA LEU A 56 -1.58 -21.07 -1.20
C LEU A 56 -2.35 -21.42 -2.48
N SER A 57 -2.10 -22.60 -3.08
CA SER A 57 -2.84 -23.06 -4.26
C SER A 57 -4.34 -23.19 -4.00
N ASN A 58 -4.72 -23.70 -2.82
CA ASN A 58 -6.12 -23.79 -2.43
C ASN A 58 -6.72 -22.40 -2.14
N ARG A 59 -5.94 -21.49 -1.55
CA ARG A 59 -6.41 -20.15 -1.15
C ARG A 59 -6.54 -19.21 -2.34
N PHE A 60 -5.62 -19.26 -3.30
CA PHE A 60 -5.57 -18.37 -4.47
C PHE A 60 -6.20 -18.97 -5.73
N GLY A 61 -6.50 -20.28 -5.74
CA GLY A 61 -6.89 -21.02 -6.95
C GLY A 61 -8.20 -20.58 -7.62
N GLY A 62 -8.99 -19.74 -6.96
CA GLY A 62 -10.22 -19.17 -7.55
C GLY A 62 -10.16 -17.64 -7.72
N VAL A 63 -9.04 -16.99 -7.35
CA VAL A 63 -8.91 -15.54 -7.40
C VAL A 63 -8.50 -15.10 -8.79
N SER A 64 -9.34 -14.28 -9.43
CA SER A 64 -9.17 -13.82 -10.82
C SER A 64 -9.26 -12.30 -10.99
N SER A 65 -9.58 -11.57 -9.92
CA SER A 65 -9.70 -10.11 -9.94
C SER A 65 -9.03 -9.45 -8.72
N ILE A 66 -8.70 -8.19 -8.86
CA ILE A 66 -8.18 -7.36 -7.75
C ILE A 66 -9.20 -7.30 -6.61
N LYS A 67 -10.50 -7.20 -6.93
CA LYS A 67 -11.55 -7.19 -5.91
C LYS A 67 -11.55 -8.47 -5.07
N GLU A 68 -11.50 -9.64 -5.71
CA GLU A 68 -11.45 -10.92 -4.99
C GLU A 68 -10.17 -11.05 -4.13
N PHE A 69 -9.05 -10.53 -4.62
CA PHE A 69 -7.82 -10.46 -3.82
C PHE A 69 -7.99 -9.53 -2.62
N GLN A 70 -8.61 -8.35 -2.79
CA GLN A 70 -8.90 -7.40 -1.72
C GLN A 70 -9.86 -7.99 -0.68
N ASP A 71 -10.89 -8.73 -1.10
CA ASP A 71 -11.82 -9.43 -0.20
C ASP A 71 -11.05 -10.43 0.70
N MET A 72 -10.06 -11.13 0.14
CA MET A 72 -9.19 -12.03 0.90
C MET A 72 -8.28 -11.26 1.88
N VAL A 73 -7.70 -10.14 1.46
CA VAL A 73 -6.88 -9.26 2.30
C VAL A 73 -7.72 -8.66 3.43
N TYR A 74 -8.97 -8.27 3.16
CA TYR A 74 -9.91 -7.80 4.19
C TYR A 74 -10.11 -8.83 5.31
N HIS A 75 -10.31 -10.11 4.99
CA HIS A 75 -10.44 -11.14 6.02
C HIS A 75 -9.20 -11.27 6.90
N PHE A 76 -8.02 -11.08 6.33
CA PHE A 76 -6.76 -11.03 7.07
C PHE A 76 -6.67 -9.78 7.95
N ALA A 77 -6.95 -8.60 7.40
CA ALA A 77 -6.97 -7.34 8.13
C ALA A 77 -7.98 -7.38 9.29
N ARG A 78 -9.19 -7.88 9.04
CA ARG A 78 -10.20 -8.09 10.08
C ARG A 78 -9.67 -8.93 11.23
N LYS A 79 -9.00 -10.05 10.92
CA LYS A 79 -8.42 -10.92 11.94
C LYS A 79 -7.37 -10.17 12.78
N ILE A 80 -6.48 -9.40 12.15
CA ILE A 80 -5.50 -8.57 12.87
C ILE A 80 -6.24 -7.61 13.79
N VAL A 81 -7.17 -6.82 13.27
CA VAL A 81 -7.91 -5.83 14.07
C VAL A 81 -8.63 -6.49 15.24
N THR A 82 -9.31 -7.63 15.04
CA THR A 82 -10.11 -8.26 16.10
C THR A 82 -9.30 -9.08 17.11
N GLU A 83 -8.12 -9.56 16.74
CA GLU A 83 -7.31 -10.45 17.61
C GLU A 83 -6.11 -9.76 18.26
N THR A 84 -5.68 -8.60 17.74
CA THR A 84 -4.47 -7.93 18.21
C THR A 84 -4.69 -6.50 18.69
N THR A 85 -5.92 -5.99 18.67
CA THR A 85 -6.28 -4.68 19.24
C THR A 85 -7.45 -4.80 20.20
N ASP A 86 -7.51 -3.91 21.18
CA ASP A 86 -8.63 -3.82 22.13
C ASP A 86 -9.81 -3.02 21.57
N GLY A 87 -9.65 -2.41 20.41
CA GLY A 87 -10.67 -1.68 19.68
C GLY A 87 -10.09 -0.95 18.48
N PHE A 88 -10.95 -0.68 17.50
CA PHE A 88 -10.64 0.13 16.34
C PHE A 88 -11.81 1.08 16.06
N GLU A 89 -11.55 2.36 16.16
CA GLU A 89 -12.54 3.41 15.93
C GLU A 89 -12.10 4.30 14.77
N TYR A 90 -13.05 4.75 13.98
CA TYR A 90 -12.83 5.71 12.91
C TYR A 90 -14.05 6.61 12.74
N SER A 91 -13.86 7.79 12.17
CA SER A 91 -14.91 8.77 11.89
C SER A 91 -14.56 9.60 10.66
N GLY A 92 -15.53 10.32 10.12
CA GLY A 92 -15.36 11.25 8.99
C GLY A 92 -15.66 10.64 7.63
N LEU A 93 -15.77 9.31 7.50
CA LEU A 93 -16.12 8.66 6.23
C LEU A 93 -17.57 8.99 5.80
N GLU A 94 -18.43 9.30 6.74
CA GLU A 94 -19.82 9.73 6.51
C GLU A 94 -19.94 11.05 5.72
N HIS A 95 -18.85 11.80 5.59
CA HIS A 95 -18.80 13.04 4.80
C HIS A 95 -18.32 12.80 3.35
N LEU A 96 -17.97 11.58 3.00
CA LEU A 96 -17.44 11.24 1.68
C LEU A 96 -18.55 10.70 0.77
N ALA A 97 -18.46 11.01 -0.50
CA ALA A 97 -19.36 10.49 -1.53
C ALA A 97 -18.76 9.23 -2.16
N HIS A 98 -19.57 8.19 -2.38
CA HIS A 98 -19.12 6.90 -2.94
C HIS A 98 -18.72 6.96 -4.42
N ASP A 99 -19.16 7.99 -5.13
CA ASP A 99 -18.93 8.19 -6.57
C ASP A 99 -17.68 9.03 -6.89
N LYS A 100 -16.86 9.35 -5.88
CA LYS A 100 -15.68 10.20 -6.02
C LYS A 100 -14.40 9.51 -5.57
N GLY A 101 -13.31 9.80 -6.27
CA GLY A 101 -11.96 9.48 -5.80
C GLY A 101 -11.41 10.57 -4.88
N TYR A 102 -10.65 10.17 -3.88
CA TYR A 102 -10.04 11.04 -2.86
C TYR A 102 -8.55 10.76 -2.73
N ILE A 103 -7.76 11.78 -2.33
CA ILE A 103 -6.39 11.58 -1.86
C ILE A 103 -6.40 11.67 -0.33
N PHE A 104 -6.28 10.53 0.33
CA PHE A 104 -6.07 10.47 1.78
C PHE A 104 -4.60 10.73 2.09
N VAL A 105 -4.33 11.81 2.83
CA VAL A 105 -2.98 12.19 3.26
C VAL A 105 -2.90 12.04 4.77
N SER A 106 -2.06 11.13 5.25
CA SER A 106 -1.95 10.85 6.69
C SER A 106 -0.55 11.04 7.24
N ASN A 107 -0.45 11.20 8.55
CA ASN A 107 0.76 10.86 9.26
C ASN A 107 1.16 9.41 9.01
N HIS A 108 2.42 9.06 9.25
CA HIS A 108 2.95 7.73 8.96
C HIS A 108 3.58 7.10 10.20
N ARG A 109 2.92 6.10 10.75
CA ARG A 109 3.32 5.39 11.97
C ARG A 109 3.85 4.00 11.67
N ASP A 110 3.17 3.26 10.78
CA ASP A 110 3.54 1.89 10.41
C ASP A 110 3.54 1.69 8.89
N ILE A 111 4.49 0.89 8.39
CA ILE A 111 4.68 0.69 6.94
C ILE A 111 3.44 0.04 6.29
N ALA A 112 2.83 -0.92 6.95
CA ALA A 112 1.69 -1.68 6.43
C ALA A 112 0.38 -1.34 7.16
N GLY A 113 0.46 -1.08 8.48
CA GLY A 113 -0.70 -0.87 9.35
C GLY A 113 -1.52 0.33 8.95
N ASP A 114 -0.89 1.45 8.62
CA ASP A 114 -1.61 2.71 8.34
C ASP A 114 -2.56 2.56 7.14
N SER A 115 -2.06 2.07 6.01
CA SER A 115 -2.90 1.85 4.82
C SER A 115 -3.87 0.68 5.01
N MET A 116 -3.48 -0.37 5.74
CA MET A 116 -4.36 -1.51 6.04
C MET A 116 -5.57 -1.08 6.89
N LEU A 117 -5.38 -0.23 7.91
CA LEU A 117 -6.46 0.25 8.77
C LEU A 117 -7.40 1.18 8.01
N LEU A 118 -6.87 2.04 7.12
CA LEU A 118 -7.70 2.83 6.22
C LEU A 118 -8.54 1.94 5.30
N ASP A 119 -7.92 0.99 4.62
CA ASP A 119 -8.61 0.06 3.72
C ASP A 119 -9.67 -0.76 4.47
N TYR A 120 -9.38 -1.17 5.71
CA TYR A 120 -10.34 -1.85 6.57
C TYR A 120 -11.56 -0.95 6.88
N ALA A 121 -11.33 0.31 7.28
CA ALA A 121 -12.40 1.27 7.56
C ALA A 121 -13.26 1.56 6.31
N LEU A 122 -12.61 1.78 5.17
CA LEU A 122 -13.28 2.00 3.89
C LEU A 122 -14.14 0.80 3.48
N TYR A 123 -13.57 -0.40 3.54
CA TYR A 123 -14.27 -1.63 3.16
C TYR A 123 -15.52 -1.88 4.01
N VAL A 124 -15.44 -1.76 5.35
CA VAL A 124 -16.61 -1.95 6.24
C VAL A 124 -17.65 -0.85 6.10
N SER A 125 -17.25 0.33 5.58
CA SER A 125 -18.14 1.44 5.27
C SER A 125 -18.70 1.40 3.84
N GLY A 126 -18.41 0.33 3.08
CA GLY A 126 -18.93 0.14 1.72
C GLY A 126 -18.21 0.94 0.63
N PHE A 127 -17.04 1.47 0.91
CA PHE A 127 -16.16 2.10 -0.09
C PHE A 127 -15.19 1.09 -0.70
N ASP A 128 -14.68 1.40 -1.88
CA ASP A 128 -13.53 0.71 -2.44
C ASP A 128 -12.26 1.03 -1.65
N THR A 129 -11.34 0.06 -1.61
CA THR A 129 -9.99 0.24 -1.05
C THR A 129 -9.17 1.23 -1.89
N VAL A 130 -8.15 1.83 -1.28
CA VAL A 130 -7.33 2.84 -1.94
C VAL A 130 -6.21 2.24 -2.81
N ARG A 131 -5.71 3.02 -3.76
CA ARG A 131 -4.39 2.82 -4.36
C ARG A 131 -3.33 3.35 -3.40
N ILE A 132 -2.38 2.51 -3.01
CA ILE A 132 -1.38 2.84 -1.98
C ILE A 132 -0.11 3.37 -2.64
N ALA A 133 0.29 4.60 -2.31
CA ALA A 133 1.55 5.18 -2.79
C ALA A 133 2.74 4.62 -1.98
N VAL A 134 3.67 3.94 -2.65
CA VAL A 134 4.83 3.28 -2.03
C VAL A 134 6.11 3.77 -2.71
N GLY A 135 7.14 4.11 -1.92
CA GLY A 135 8.46 4.40 -2.48
C GLY A 135 9.12 3.15 -3.05
N ASP A 136 9.78 3.25 -4.21
CA ASP A 136 10.45 2.14 -4.87
C ASP A 136 11.64 1.58 -4.08
N ASN A 137 12.15 2.31 -3.10
CA ASN A 137 13.18 1.85 -2.15
C ASN A 137 12.71 0.70 -1.24
N LEU A 138 11.41 0.50 -1.07
CA LEU A 138 10.85 -0.63 -0.30
C LEU A 138 10.73 -1.92 -1.12
N VAL A 139 10.97 -1.85 -2.42
CA VAL A 139 10.81 -2.94 -3.39
C VAL A 139 12.15 -3.63 -3.62
N GLN A 140 12.60 -4.43 -2.65
CA GLN A 140 13.88 -5.16 -2.75
C GLN A 140 13.70 -6.66 -3.07
N VAL A 141 12.49 -7.19 -2.92
CA VAL A 141 12.21 -8.63 -3.07
C VAL A 141 11.06 -8.81 -4.07
N GLY A 142 11.26 -9.61 -5.12
CA GLY A 142 10.32 -9.75 -6.23
C GLY A 142 8.90 -10.10 -5.81
N PHE A 143 8.70 -11.12 -4.97
CA PHE A 143 7.37 -11.51 -4.51
C PHE A 143 6.66 -10.42 -3.68
N ALA A 144 7.42 -9.58 -2.95
CA ALA A 144 6.84 -8.48 -2.18
C ALA A 144 6.30 -7.39 -3.11
N THR A 145 6.99 -7.13 -4.22
CA THR A 145 6.50 -6.22 -5.28
C THR A 145 5.17 -6.69 -5.84
N ASP A 146 5.08 -7.99 -6.16
CA ASP A 146 3.87 -8.56 -6.73
C ASP A 146 2.70 -8.50 -5.74
N LEU A 147 2.94 -8.81 -4.46
CA LEU A 147 1.93 -8.69 -3.41
C LEU A 147 1.46 -7.24 -3.22
N MET A 148 2.39 -6.26 -3.24
CA MET A 148 2.04 -4.85 -3.16
C MET A 148 1.19 -4.41 -4.35
N LYS A 149 1.57 -4.78 -5.59
CA LYS A 149 0.81 -4.46 -6.80
C LYS A 149 -0.58 -5.11 -6.84
N LEU A 150 -0.70 -6.36 -6.37
CA LEU A 150 -2.00 -7.02 -6.19
C LEU A 150 -2.86 -6.29 -5.14
N ASN A 151 -2.23 -5.71 -4.13
CA ASN A 151 -2.88 -4.87 -3.12
C ASN A 151 -3.00 -3.41 -3.53
N LYS A 152 -3.18 -3.12 -4.83
CA LYS A 152 -3.41 -1.80 -5.41
C LYS A 152 -2.29 -0.78 -5.15
N SER A 153 -1.08 -1.22 -4.76
CA SER A 153 0.05 -0.29 -4.59
C SER A 153 0.61 0.17 -5.92
N PHE A 154 0.96 1.45 -6.00
CA PHE A 154 1.73 2.03 -7.10
C PHE A 154 3.03 2.64 -6.57
N PHE A 155 4.06 2.70 -7.43
CA PHE A 155 5.40 3.07 -6.99
C PHE A 155 5.76 4.51 -7.34
N ILE A 156 6.27 5.23 -6.34
CA ILE A 156 6.91 6.54 -6.52
C ILE A 156 8.42 6.28 -6.65
N LYS A 157 8.98 6.58 -7.82
CA LYS A 157 10.41 6.40 -8.09
C LYS A 157 11.24 7.43 -7.35
N ARG A 158 11.89 7.02 -6.28
CA ARG A 158 12.79 7.83 -5.45
C ARG A 158 14.27 7.55 -5.76
N SER A 159 14.57 6.38 -6.31
CA SER A 159 15.91 5.93 -6.70
C SER A 159 16.46 6.61 -7.96
N ALA A 160 15.69 7.53 -8.57
CA ALA A 160 16.12 8.25 -9.76
C ALA A 160 17.27 9.23 -9.45
N GLU A 161 18.38 9.13 -10.17
CA GLU A 161 19.52 10.02 -10.01
C GLU A 161 19.50 11.17 -11.01
N GLY A 162 19.75 12.37 -10.50
CA GLY A 162 19.82 13.61 -11.27
C GLY A 162 18.47 14.33 -11.43
N ILE A 163 18.51 15.66 -11.39
CA ILE A 163 17.36 16.56 -11.32
C ILE A 163 16.29 16.26 -12.40
N LYS A 164 16.72 16.01 -13.64
CA LYS A 164 15.79 15.74 -14.75
C LYS A 164 15.02 14.44 -14.56
N LYS A 165 15.69 13.36 -14.08
CA LYS A 165 15.06 12.06 -13.85
C LYS A 165 14.13 12.10 -12.65
N ILE A 166 14.55 12.76 -11.56
CA ILE A 166 13.71 13.00 -10.37
C ILE A 166 12.43 13.76 -10.77
N TYR A 167 12.58 14.84 -11.52
CA TYR A 167 11.44 15.62 -12.01
C TYR A 167 10.49 14.77 -12.88
N ALA A 168 11.03 13.98 -13.82
CA ALA A 168 10.23 13.10 -14.66
C ALA A 168 9.47 12.04 -13.86
N ALA A 169 10.11 11.46 -12.85
CA ALA A 169 9.51 10.49 -11.94
C ALA A 169 8.36 11.08 -11.11
N LEU A 170 8.58 12.27 -10.52
CA LEU A 170 7.53 12.97 -9.78
C LEU A 170 6.37 13.39 -10.68
N LEU A 171 6.66 13.85 -11.90
CA LEU A 171 5.62 14.20 -12.88
C LEU A 171 4.81 12.95 -13.29
N GLN A 172 5.46 11.80 -13.51
CA GLN A 172 4.78 10.52 -13.79
C GLN A 172 3.85 10.15 -12.63
N SER A 173 4.32 10.23 -11.38
CA SER A 173 3.50 9.97 -10.19
C SER A 173 2.32 10.92 -10.08
N SER A 174 2.53 12.22 -10.30
CA SER A 174 1.47 13.22 -10.31
C SER A 174 0.39 12.90 -11.34
N ARG A 175 0.78 12.63 -12.59
CA ARG A 175 -0.16 12.24 -13.67
C ARG A 175 -0.91 10.96 -13.34
N TYR A 176 -0.23 9.98 -12.73
CA TYR A 176 -0.87 8.74 -12.31
C TYR A 176 -1.94 8.97 -11.23
N MET A 177 -1.65 9.85 -10.26
CA MET A 177 -2.63 10.21 -9.22
C MET A 177 -3.85 10.91 -9.83
N HIS A 178 -3.66 11.88 -10.72
CA HIS A 178 -4.77 12.56 -11.42
C HIS A 178 -5.61 11.56 -12.23
N LYS A 179 -4.96 10.65 -12.97
CA LYS A 179 -5.63 9.56 -13.70
C LYS A 179 -6.44 8.68 -12.74
N SER A 180 -5.87 8.29 -11.60
CA SER A 180 -6.56 7.46 -10.60
C SER A 180 -7.85 8.12 -10.12
N LEU A 181 -7.81 9.41 -9.79
CA LEU A 181 -8.99 10.15 -9.35
C LEU A 181 -10.05 10.27 -10.45
N THR A 182 -9.65 10.48 -11.71
CA THR A 182 -10.60 10.51 -12.84
C THR A 182 -11.26 9.16 -13.10
N GLU A 183 -10.61 8.07 -12.70
CA GLU A 183 -11.16 6.69 -12.69
C GLU A 183 -12.00 6.39 -11.44
N GLY A 184 -12.25 7.37 -10.57
CA GLY A 184 -12.98 7.19 -9.31
C GLY A 184 -12.18 6.43 -8.25
N GLN A 185 -10.88 6.18 -8.48
CA GLN A 185 -10.03 5.45 -7.53
C GLN A 185 -9.42 6.39 -6.50
N SER A 186 -9.66 6.11 -5.24
CA SER A 186 -9.01 6.82 -4.14
C SER A 186 -7.54 6.40 -3.96
N ILE A 187 -6.76 7.28 -3.35
CA ILE A 187 -5.32 7.09 -3.12
C ILE A 187 -5.02 7.33 -1.64
N TRP A 188 -4.14 6.54 -1.07
CA TRP A 188 -3.48 6.84 0.20
C TRP A 188 -2.02 7.20 -0.03
N ILE A 189 -1.56 8.24 0.64
CA ILE A 189 -0.15 8.64 0.66
C ILE A 189 0.22 9.21 2.03
N ALA A 190 1.41 8.86 2.51
CA ALA A 190 1.97 9.45 3.71
C ALA A 190 2.31 10.94 3.50
N GLN A 191 2.10 11.78 4.52
CA GLN A 191 2.37 13.23 4.46
C GLN A 191 3.86 13.60 4.38
N SER A 192 4.74 12.64 4.67
CA SER A 192 6.20 12.82 4.62
C SER A 192 6.88 11.54 4.20
N GLU A 193 8.17 11.62 3.86
CA GLU A 193 8.99 10.46 3.58
C GLU A 193 9.37 9.74 4.88
N GLY A 194 9.05 8.43 4.93
CA GLY A 194 9.35 7.59 6.08
C GLY A 194 8.40 7.79 7.27
N ARG A 195 8.50 6.88 8.23
CA ARG A 195 7.71 6.91 9.46
C ARG A 195 8.23 7.98 10.42
N ALA A 196 7.33 8.66 11.12
CA ALA A 196 7.71 9.51 12.24
C ALA A 196 8.30 8.65 13.37
N LYS A 197 9.55 8.89 13.74
CA LYS A 197 10.30 8.12 14.73
C LYS A 197 10.24 8.73 16.12
N ASP A 198 10.18 10.06 16.17
CA ASP A 198 10.17 10.89 17.38
C ASP A 198 8.78 11.41 17.79
N GLY A 199 7.74 10.98 17.07
CA GLY A 199 6.36 11.43 17.30
C GLY A 199 6.05 12.79 16.66
N MET A 200 7.00 13.44 16.00
CA MET A 200 6.76 14.70 15.29
C MET A 200 6.28 14.44 13.85
N ASP A 201 5.02 14.78 13.59
CA ASP A 201 4.38 14.59 12.29
C ASP A 201 4.33 15.93 11.53
N LEU A 202 5.25 16.11 10.58
CA LEU A 202 5.29 17.28 9.73
C LEU A 202 4.98 16.91 8.29
N THR A 203 4.13 17.70 7.65
CA THR A 203 3.83 17.52 6.22
C THR A 203 5.01 18.04 5.38
N ASP A 204 5.57 17.19 4.53
CA ASP A 204 6.59 17.58 3.58
C ASP A 204 5.98 18.42 2.44
N PRO A 205 6.41 19.67 2.24
CA PRO A 205 5.95 20.48 1.12
C PRO A 205 6.17 19.85 -0.26
N ALA A 206 7.12 18.92 -0.39
CA ALA A 206 7.38 18.21 -1.64
C ALA A 206 6.18 17.34 -2.05
N ILE A 207 5.44 16.77 -1.09
CA ILE A 207 4.23 16.00 -1.36
C ILE A 207 3.16 16.87 -2.02
N ILE A 208 2.91 18.06 -1.45
CA ILE A 208 1.93 19.01 -1.99
C ILE A 208 2.34 19.52 -3.39
N LYS A 209 3.64 19.79 -3.57
CA LYS A 209 4.17 20.17 -4.89
C LYS A 209 4.02 19.07 -5.92
N MET A 210 4.21 17.81 -5.53
CA MET A 210 4.00 16.65 -6.39
C MET A 210 2.54 16.56 -6.85
N PHE A 211 1.57 16.80 -5.97
CA PHE A 211 0.14 16.72 -6.34
C PHE A 211 -0.22 17.62 -7.52
N VAL A 212 0.35 18.82 -7.59
CA VAL A 212 0.00 19.80 -8.63
C VAL A 212 0.91 19.77 -9.86
N LEU A 213 1.91 18.90 -9.87
CA LEU A 213 2.95 18.92 -10.90
C LEU A 213 2.43 18.59 -12.31
N ALA A 214 1.40 17.73 -12.41
CA ALA A 214 0.75 17.39 -13.68
C ALA A 214 0.10 18.60 -14.36
N ASP A 215 -0.50 19.50 -13.55
CA ASP A 215 -1.24 20.68 -14.00
C ASP A 215 -0.61 22.00 -13.54
N ARG A 216 0.72 22.06 -13.46
CA ARG A 216 1.49 23.21 -12.95
C ARG A 216 1.19 24.56 -13.62
N LYS A 217 0.53 24.55 -14.78
CA LYS A 217 0.12 25.77 -15.51
C LYS A 217 -1.25 26.28 -15.06
N ALA A 218 -2.03 25.45 -14.40
CA ALA A 218 -3.34 25.81 -13.85
C ALA A 218 -3.18 26.58 -12.53
N ASN A 219 -4.27 27.18 -12.08
CA ASN A 219 -4.28 27.83 -10.77
C ASN A 219 -4.12 26.76 -9.67
N PHE A 220 -3.20 26.99 -8.73
CA PHE A 220 -2.89 26.07 -7.66
C PHE A 220 -4.13 25.67 -6.84
N SER A 221 -4.95 26.65 -6.45
CA SER A 221 -6.14 26.40 -5.64
C SER A 221 -7.17 25.55 -6.37
N ASP A 222 -7.29 25.72 -7.68
CA ASP A 222 -8.25 24.94 -8.49
C ASP A 222 -7.79 23.49 -8.64
N VAL A 223 -6.48 23.26 -8.84
CA VAL A 223 -5.92 21.90 -8.86
C VAL A 223 -6.12 21.21 -7.51
N ILE A 224 -5.81 21.89 -6.38
CA ILE A 224 -6.00 21.30 -5.05
C ILE A 224 -7.48 20.94 -4.79
N ARG A 225 -8.43 21.79 -5.20
CA ARG A 225 -9.87 21.48 -5.06
C ARG A 225 -10.28 20.26 -5.88
N MET A 226 -9.75 20.11 -7.11
CA MET A 226 -10.03 19.00 -7.98
C MET A 226 -9.54 17.66 -7.40
N LEU A 227 -8.47 17.68 -6.62
CA LEU A 227 -7.84 16.47 -6.07
C LEU A 227 -8.59 15.87 -4.89
N ASN A 228 -9.64 16.50 -4.36
CA ASN A 228 -10.43 16.01 -3.23
C ASN A 228 -9.55 15.50 -2.08
N ILE A 229 -8.60 16.32 -1.62
CA ILE A 229 -7.65 15.92 -0.56
C ILE A 229 -8.39 15.79 0.77
N VAL A 230 -8.23 14.64 1.42
CA VAL A 230 -8.76 14.32 2.74
C VAL A 230 -7.58 14.17 3.71
N PRO A 231 -7.33 15.15 4.58
CA PRO A 231 -6.38 14.98 5.67
C PRO A 231 -6.89 13.90 6.63
N MET A 232 -6.04 12.95 6.99
CA MET A 232 -6.35 11.85 7.89
C MET A 232 -5.29 11.76 8.99
N ALA A 233 -5.72 11.48 10.21
CA ALA A 233 -4.82 11.18 11.32
C ALA A 233 -5.00 9.74 11.77
N ILE A 234 -3.87 9.05 11.98
CA ILE A 234 -3.82 7.71 12.55
C ILE A 234 -3.15 7.78 13.91
N SER A 235 -3.79 7.19 14.91
CA SER A 235 -3.27 7.10 16.26
C SER A 235 -3.30 5.65 16.75
N TYR A 236 -2.22 5.23 17.38
CA TYR A 236 -2.11 3.95 18.08
C TYR A 236 -1.89 4.23 19.55
N GLU A 237 -2.54 3.48 20.44
CA GLU A 237 -2.28 3.57 21.86
C GLU A 237 -0.84 3.16 22.18
N TYR A 238 -0.40 2.05 21.57
CA TYR A 238 1.00 1.62 21.56
C TYR A 238 1.52 1.64 20.12
N ASP A 239 2.62 2.34 19.87
CA ASP A 239 3.22 2.37 18.54
C ASP A 239 3.70 0.97 18.14
N PRO A 240 3.22 0.38 17.05
CA PRO A 240 3.55 -0.99 16.65
C PRO A 240 5.03 -1.21 16.35
N CYS A 241 5.81 -0.15 16.18
CA CYS A 241 7.23 -0.18 15.84
C CYS A 241 8.11 0.57 16.85
N ASP A 242 7.66 0.77 18.08
CA ASP A 242 8.34 1.60 19.10
C ASP A 242 9.80 1.20 19.34
N VAL A 243 10.06 -0.08 19.59
CA VAL A 243 11.42 -0.61 19.82
C VAL A 243 12.33 -0.40 18.61
N THR A 244 11.84 -0.69 17.40
CA THR A 244 12.66 -0.51 16.18
C THR A 244 12.93 0.95 15.90
N LYS A 245 11.96 1.84 16.13
CA LYS A 245 12.13 3.29 16.00
C LYS A 245 13.11 3.83 17.02
N ALA A 246 13.05 3.37 18.28
CA ALA A 246 14.00 3.76 19.30
C ALA A 246 15.43 3.35 18.95
N ILE A 247 15.62 2.15 18.41
CA ILE A 247 16.93 1.68 17.92
C ILE A 247 17.43 2.55 16.75
N GLU A 248 16.56 2.87 15.80
CA GLU A 248 16.91 3.72 14.66
C GLU A 248 17.26 5.17 15.06
N LEU A 249 16.69 5.69 16.16
CA LEU A 249 17.03 7.02 16.69
C LEU A 249 18.34 7.03 17.49
N ALA A 250 18.73 5.88 18.05
CA ALA A 250 19.94 5.75 18.85
C ALA A 250 21.20 5.41 18.03
N ALA A 251 21.04 5.06 16.75
CA ALA A 251 22.12 4.69 15.84
C ALA A 251 22.68 5.91 15.10
#